data_d78eeadc9c378344426cf44926550bc3
#
_entry.id   d78eeadc9c378344426cf44926550bc3
#
_cell.length_a   1.000
_cell.length_b   1.000
_cell.length_c   1.000
_cell.angle_alpha   90.00
_cell.angle_beta   90.00
_cell.angle_gamma   90.00
#
_symmetry.space_group_name_H-M   'P 1'
#
loop_
_entity.id
_entity.type
_entity.pdbx_description
1 polymer ?
#
loop_
_entity_poly.entity_id
_entity_poly.type
_entity_poly.pdbx_seq_one_letter_code
_entity_poly.pdbx_strand_id
1 'polypeptide(L)'
;MNAPKKTVAFTSFRIIGQKAQALIAKAKAQIKKTHPKPSARVPLPKLEVHEEMVVRLSIIGVLQGALTILAIVGATWVLIQILDKLILIFLAFFVAALIHPGVRTMEEWGIPRGLGILLHYFIALFLFLFLLFSLIPIIAAQLQQIAVFISLEVDAFLSNPQISLPLLNEDINHRLTDLTQVTLQNISINQFIDTLQQLGQNLSAAASGSVRFATRLAGSVVNFLVRTIVVLVMAFFIQIEKERITLWVQSFFPLRFRAYMDNKSEAIHHKIGQWARGQILLGLTVGSLVFIALTILRVPYAVTLAVLAAFTEFIPYIGPFIAAIPAILIALTQQGFVWAMVIAGVYYVIQWCENNLLVPLIMKRAVGLSPVVIISAMLIGISFSDIIHPVLGILLAVPITTVIALFLDDWRTSRETE
;
A
#
# COMPACT_ATOMS: atom_id res chain seq x y z
N MET A 1 12.28 52.81 22.44
CA MET A 1 12.10 52.22 23.79
C MET A 1 11.55 50.80 23.53
N ASN A 2 12.16 49.70 23.77
CA ASN A 2 13.16 49.21 24.70
C ASN A 2 13.93 48.01 24.09
N ALA A 3 15.15 47.90 24.46
CA ALA A 3 16.13 46.88 24.14
C ALA A 3 15.97 45.61 25.02
N PRO A 4 16.94 44.66 25.00
CA PRO A 4 17.04 43.45 24.20
C PRO A 4 17.03 42.17 25.07
N LYS A 5 16.51 41.08 24.51
CA LYS A 5 16.60 39.71 25.10
C LYS A 5 17.89 38.99 24.68
N LYS A 6 19.07 39.42 25.13
CA LYS A 6 20.34 38.74 24.89
C LYS A 6 21.06 38.20 26.15
N THR A 7 20.43 38.25 27.33
CA THR A 7 21.13 37.93 28.59
C THR A 7 20.87 36.55 29.17
N VAL A 8 19.93 35.76 28.63
CA VAL A 8 19.55 34.46 29.25
C VAL A 8 20.41 33.29 28.76
N ALA A 9 20.95 33.36 27.52
CA ALA A 9 21.76 32.28 26.97
C ALA A 9 23.17 32.16 27.60
N PHE A 10 23.77 33.27 27.99
CA PHE A 10 25.12 33.28 28.59
C PHE A 10 25.19 32.76 30.02
N THR A 11 24.11 32.92 30.79
CA THR A 11 24.02 32.44 32.19
C THR A 11 23.92 30.91 32.24
N SER A 12 23.21 30.29 31.29
CA SER A 12 23.03 28.83 31.24
C SER A 12 24.35 28.10 30.90
N PHE A 13 25.16 28.66 30.01
CA PHE A 13 26.52 28.11 29.69
C PHE A 13 27.48 28.18 30.85
N ARG A 14 27.42 29.25 31.65
CA ARG A 14 28.29 29.43 32.83
C ARG A 14 27.96 28.41 33.92
N ILE A 15 26.66 28.09 34.11
CA ILE A 15 26.22 27.12 35.11
C ILE A 15 26.60 25.68 34.67
N ILE A 16 26.53 25.36 33.38
CA ILE A 16 26.97 24.07 32.85
C ILE A 16 28.46 23.89 32.99
N GLY A 17 29.26 24.95 32.70
CA GLY A 17 30.70 24.94 32.87
C GLY A 17 31.12 24.74 34.35
N GLN A 18 30.45 25.39 35.30
CA GLN A 18 30.72 25.20 36.72
C GLN A 18 30.35 23.81 37.24
N LYS A 19 29.25 23.21 36.76
CA LYS A 19 28.86 21.83 37.10
C LYS A 19 29.84 20.81 36.51
N ALA A 20 30.31 21.03 35.28
CA ALA A 20 31.33 20.16 34.68
C ALA A 20 32.67 20.22 35.44
N GLN A 21 33.11 21.41 35.83
CA GLN A 21 34.35 21.56 36.66
C GLN A 21 34.20 20.91 38.05
N ALA A 22 33.02 21.04 38.68
CA ALA A 22 32.76 20.38 39.97
C ALA A 22 32.75 18.85 39.86
N LEU A 23 32.23 18.29 38.75
CA LEU A 23 32.24 16.85 38.48
C LEU A 23 33.66 16.34 38.22
N ILE A 24 34.49 17.08 37.46
CA ILE A 24 35.90 16.76 37.22
C ILE A 24 36.71 16.81 38.51
N ALA A 25 36.45 17.81 39.35
CA ALA A 25 37.11 17.93 40.66
C ALA A 25 36.73 16.76 41.58
N LYS A 26 35.46 16.36 41.60
CA LYS A 26 34.97 15.23 42.37
C LYS A 26 35.56 13.90 41.89
N ALA A 27 35.64 13.70 40.57
CA ALA A 27 36.27 12.54 39.96
C ALA A 27 37.79 12.46 40.27
N LYS A 28 38.53 13.61 40.19
CA LYS A 28 39.93 13.69 40.59
C LYS A 28 40.17 13.40 42.07
N ALA A 29 39.26 13.86 42.94
CA ALA A 29 39.34 13.59 44.38
C ALA A 29 39.04 12.10 44.69
N GLN A 30 38.17 11.45 43.97
CA GLN A 30 37.89 10.01 44.07
C GLN A 30 39.08 9.17 43.59
N ILE A 31 39.68 9.52 42.47
CA ILE A 31 40.91 8.84 41.95
C ILE A 31 42.07 8.99 42.94
N LYS A 32 42.22 10.13 43.61
CA LYS A 32 43.27 10.38 44.61
C LYS A 32 43.07 9.61 45.92
N LYS A 33 41.86 9.17 46.24
CA LYS A 33 41.50 8.32 47.41
C LYS A 33 41.68 6.84 47.15
N THR A 34 41.79 6.41 45.90
CA THR A 34 41.92 5.00 45.52
C THR A 34 43.37 4.56 45.22
N HIS A 35 44.39 5.42 45.44
CA HIS A 35 45.78 4.96 45.40
C HIS A 35 46.22 4.56 46.80
N PRO A 36 46.27 3.26 47.16
CA PRO A 36 47.02 2.82 48.34
C PRO A 36 48.51 2.95 48.05
N LYS A 37 49.25 3.31 49.10
CA LYS A 37 50.72 3.39 49.12
C LYS A 37 51.33 2.10 48.54
N PRO A 38 52.50 2.19 47.86
CA PRO A 38 53.15 0.99 47.32
C PRO A 38 53.69 0.14 48.49
N SER A 39 52.96 -0.95 48.77
CA SER A 39 53.44 -1.99 49.64
C SER A 39 53.90 -3.17 48.78
N ALA A 40 55.12 -3.63 49.06
CA ALA A 40 55.72 -4.92 48.77
C ALA A 40 55.39 -5.55 47.36
N ARG A 41 56.46 -5.87 46.66
CA ARG A 41 56.47 -6.62 45.41
C ARG A 41 55.52 -7.80 45.48
N VAL A 42 54.33 -7.62 44.86
CA VAL A 42 53.42 -8.75 44.55
C VAL A 42 54.07 -9.49 43.37
N PRO A 43 54.26 -10.80 43.45
CA PRO A 43 54.72 -11.58 42.29
C PRO A 43 53.75 -11.38 41.15
N LEU A 44 54.28 -11.06 39.96
CA LEU A 44 53.49 -10.95 38.73
C LEU A 44 52.67 -12.21 38.59
N PRO A 45 51.34 -12.12 38.42
CA PRO A 45 50.55 -13.28 38.07
C PRO A 45 51.17 -13.87 36.78
N LYS A 46 51.51 -15.18 36.87
CA LYS A 46 51.88 -15.94 35.68
C LYS A 46 50.77 -15.67 34.65
N LEU A 47 51.16 -15.16 33.50
CA LEU A 47 50.29 -15.11 32.33
C LEU A 47 49.75 -16.54 32.16
N GLU A 48 48.53 -16.77 32.57
CA GLU A 48 47.80 -17.97 32.16
C GLU A 48 47.83 -17.95 30.64
N VAL A 49 48.59 -18.85 30.09
CA VAL A 49 48.52 -19.19 28.67
C VAL A 49 47.06 -19.43 28.41
N HIS A 50 46.44 -18.59 27.57
CA HIS A 50 45.10 -18.85 27.07
C HIS A 50 45.11 -20.28 26.57
N GLU A 51 44.42 -21.18 27.29
CA GLU A 51 44.11 -22.48 26.75
C GLU A 51 43.44 -22.19 25.38
N GLU A 52 44.15 -22.58 24.33
CA GLU A 52 43.54 -22.60 23.00
C GLU A 52 42.24 -23.36 23.14
N MET A 53 41.12 -22.66 22.97
CA MET A 53 39.79 -23.24 23.01
C MET A 53 39.71 -24.18 21.80
N VAL A 54 40.18 -25.42 21.96
CA VAL A 54 40.06 -26.46 20.94
C VAL A 54 38.58 -26.81 20.84
N VAL A 55 37.89 -26.16 19.91
CA VAL A 55 36.50 -26.50 19.56
C VAL A 55 36.53 -27.92 18.96
N ARG A 56 36.36 -28.93 19.82
CA ARG A 56 36.15 -30.31 19.36
C ARG A 56 34.75 -30.38 18.73
N LEU A 57 34.70 -30.18 17.43
CA LEU A 57 33.48 -30.40 16.66
C LEU A 57 33.16 -31.90 16.75
N SER A 58 32.18 -32.27 17.55
CA SER A 58 31.61 -33.63 17.56
C SER A 58 31.00 -33.89 16.17
N ILE A 59 31.31 -35.01 15.54
CA ILE A 59 30.72 -35.43 14.26
C ILE A 59 29.18 -35.39 14.33
N ILE A 60 28.64 -35.79 15.49
CA ILE A 60 27.19 -35.74 15.75
C ILE A 60 26.69 -34.28 15.73
N GLY A 61 27.42 -33.34 16.34
CA GLY A 61 27.04 -31.92 16.33
C GLY A 61 27.11 -31.31 14.93
N VAL A 62 28.11 -31.67 14.14
CA VAL A 62 28.22 -31.24 12.73
C VAL A 62 27.07 -31.81 11.90
N LEU A 63 26.76 -33.10 12.08
CA LEU A 63 25.67 -33.76 11.39
C LEU A 63 24.31 -33.17 11.76
N GLN A 64 24.06 -32.89 13.03
CA GLN A 64 22.85 -32.22 13.50
C GLN A 64 22.74 -30.81 12.94
N GLY A 65 23.83 -30.04 12.95
CA GLY A 65 23.88 -28.71 12.34
C GLY A 65 23.56 -28.74 10.84
N ALA A 66 24.18 -29.66 10.11
CA ALA A 66 23.94 -29.84 8.67
C ALA A 66 22.48 -30.26 8.38
N LEU A 67 21.92 -31.18 9.15
CA LEU A 67 20.51 -31.58 9.03
C LEU A 67 19.55 -30.43 9.36
N THR A 68 19.87 -29.62 10.37
CA THR A 68 19.07 -28.44 10.71
C THR A 68 19.09 -27.40 9.59
N ILE A 69 20.26 -27.11 9.02
CA ILE A 69 20.38 -26.20 7.88
C ILE A 69 19.60 -26.76 6.69
N LEU A 70 19.77 -28.04 6.37
CA LEU A 70 19.06 -28.70 5.27
C LEU A 70 17.54 -28.65 5.50
N ALA A 71 17.06 -28.87 6.72
CA ALA A 71 15.65 -28.78 7.08
C ALA A 71 15.11 -27.35 6.92
N ILE A 72 15.88 -26.34 7.35
CA ILE A 72 15.50 -24.93 7.17
C ILE A 72 15.45 -24.56 5.69
N VAL A 73 16.47 -24.92 4.91
CA VAL A 73 16.50 -24.67 3.46
C VAL A 73 15.34 -25.37 2.76
N GLY A 74 15.11 -26.66 3.09
CA GLY A 74 13.99 -27.44 2.55
C GLY A 74 12.62 -26.83 2.92
N ALA A 75 12.43 -26.42 4.18
CA ALA A 75 11.21 -25.76 4.63
C ALA A 75 10.99 -24.42 3.93
N THR A 76 12.06 -23.62 3.76
CA THR A 76 11.99 -22.35 3.03
C THR A 76 11.66 -22.58 1.56
N TRP A 77 12.24 -23.57 0.93
CA TRP A 77 11.95 -23.93 -0.45
C TRP A 77 10.48 -24.36 -0.62
N VAL A 78 9.97 -25.22 0.25
CA VAL A 78 8.56 -25.64 0.26
C VAL A 78 7.65 -24.42 0.49
N LEU A 79 8.00 -23.52 1.42
CA LEU A 79 7.21 -22.32 1.71
C LEU A 79 7.11 -21.43 0.46
N ILE A 80 8.20 -21.24 -0.28
CA ILE A 80 8.20 -20.46 -1.52
C ILE A 80 7.29 -21.12 -2.57
N GLN A 81 7.31 -22.47 -2.68
CA GLN A 81 6.48 -23.21 -3.65
C GLN A 81 4.98 -23.14 -3.37
N ILE A 82 4.58 -22.99 -2.12
CA ILE A 82 3.16 -22.90 -1.72
C ILE A 82 2.68 -21.46 -1.52
N LEU A 83 3.57 -20.46 -1.64
CA LEU A 83 3.25 -19.07 -1.32
C LEU A 83 2.09 -18.53 -2.17
N ASP A 84 2.05 -18.84 -3.46
CA ASP A 84 0.95 -18.44 -4.36
C ASP A 84 -0.40 -19.05 -3.92
N LYS A 85 -0.39 -20.26 -3.37
CA LYS A 85 -1.59 -20.91 -2.84
C LYS A 85 -2.03 -20.28 -1.53
N LEU A 86 -1.07 -19.93 -0.65
CA LEU A 86 -1.37 -19.21 0.60
C LEU A 86 -2.02 -17.87 0.32
N ILE A 87 -1.61 -17.19 -0.74
CA ILE A 87 -2.20 -15.93 -1.16
C ILE A 87 -3.65 -16.12 -1.62
N LEU A 88 -3.93 -17.17 -2.40
CA LEU A 88 -5.31 -17.49 -2.79
C LEU A 88 -6.19 -17.78 -1.57
N ILE A 89 -5.65 -18.50 -0.56
CA ILE A 89 -6.34 -18.74 0.71
C ILE A 89 -6.61 -17.42 1.44
N PHE A 90 -5.60 -16.55 1.51
CA PHE A 90 -5.76 -15.24 2.15
C PHE A 90 -6.77 -14.37 1.41
N LEU A 91 -6.76 -14.38 0.07
CA LEU A 91 -7.75 -13.68 -0.75
C LEU A 91 -9.16 -14.23 -0.53
N ALA A 92 -9.31 -15.54 -0.41
CA ALA A 92 -10.58 -16.18 -0.08
C ALA A 92 -11.08 -15.74 1.31
N PHE A 93 -10.18 -15.69 2.30
CA PHE A 93 -10.50 -15.17 3.62
C PHE A 93 -10.91 -13.69 3.57
N PHE A 94 -10.23 -12.88 2.77
CA PHE A 94 -10.55 -11.49 2.55
C PHE A 94 -11.94 -11.29 1.93
N VAL A 95 -12.27 -12.06 0.88
CA VAL A 95 -13.61 -12.04 0.26
C VAL A 95 -14.68 -12.50 1.26
N ALA A 96 -14.40 -13.56 2.02
CA ALA A 96 -15.29 -14.04 3.08
C ALA A 96 -15.56 -12.93 4.12
N ALA A 97 -14.52 -12.26 4.60
CA ALA A 97 -14.65 -11.16 5.57
C ALA A 97 -15.43 -9.96 5.01
N LEU A 98 -15.26 -9.65 3.71
CA LEU A 98 -15.97 -8.57 3.02
C LEU A 98 -17.48 -8.78 2.99
N ILE A 99 -17.92 -9.98 2.61
CA ILE A 99 -19.37 -10.30 2.46
C ILE A 99 -20.04 -10.67 3.79
N HIS A 100 -19.27 -11.04 4.81
CA HIS A 100 -19.79 -11.53 6.08
C HIS A 100 -20.91 -10.68 6.70
N PRO A 101 -20.83 -9.34 6.77
CA PRO A 101 -21.91 -8.54 7.35
C PRO A 101 -23.20 -8.56 6.54
N GLY A 102 -23.09 -8.58 5.20
CA GLY A 102 -24.24 -8.67 4.32
C GLY A 102 -24.95 -10.03 4.45
N VAL A 103 -24.16 -11.11 4.50
CA VAL A 103 -24.68 -12.46 4.73
C VAL A 103 -25.40 -12.55 6.08
N ARG A 104 -24.82 -11.98 7.15
CA ARG A 104 -25.44 -11.95 8.47
C ARG A 104 -26.78 -11.21 8.46
N THR A 105 -26.84 -10.05 7.81
CA THR A 105 -28.12 -9.32 7.67
C THR A 105 -29.16 -10.15 6.93
N MET A 106 -28.78 -10.91 5.91
CA MET A 106 -29.69 -11.82 5.20
C MET A 106 -30.12 -13.01 6.07
N GLU A 107 -29.25 -13.54 6.92
CA GLU A 107 -29.61 -14.55 7.92
C GLU A 107 -30.65 -14.01 8.91
N GLU A 108 -30.53 -12.77 9.36
CA GLU A 108 -31.50 -12.08 10.22
C GLU A 108 -32.89 -11.91 9.53
N TRP A 109 -32.92 -11.88 8.18
CA TRP A 109 -34.13 -11.88 7.39
C TRP A 109 -34.69 -13.29 7.10
N GLY A 110 -34.05 -14.34 7.64
CA GLY A 110 -34.47 -15.73 7.49
C GLY A 110 -33.94 -16.43 6.23
N ILE A 111 -33.00 -15.81 5.51
CA ILE A 111 -32.34 -16.42 4.34
C ILE A 111 -31.25 -17.37 4.83
N PRO A 112 -31.23 -18.65 4.41
CA PRO A 112 -30.18 -19.58 4.76
C PRO A 112 -28.79 -19.04 4.36
N ARG A 113 -27.79 -19.20 5.23
CA ARG A 113 -26.43 -18.65 5.07
C ARG A 113 -25.83 -18.96 3.70
N GLY A 114 -25.95 -20.22 3.23
CA GLY A 114 -25.43 -20.61 1.90
C GLY A 114 -26.07 -19.84 0.75
N LEU A 115 -27.40 -19.62 0.79
CA LEU A 115 -28.09 -18.80 -0.21
C LEU A 115 -27.69 -17.33 -0.11
N GLY A 116 -27.54 -16.80 1.09
CA GLY A 116 -27.03 -15.44 1.30
C GLY A 116 -25.67 -15.22 0.68
N ILE A 117 -24.72 -16.16 0.83
CA ILE A 117 -23.39 -16.10 0.21
C ILE A 117 -23.50 -16.14 -1.32
N LEU A 118 -24.25 -17.10 -1.87
CA LEU A 118 -24.42 -17.24 -3.33
C LEU A 118 -25.08 -16.00 -3.95
N LEU A 119 -26.05 -15.40 -3.27
CA LEU A 119 -26.70 -14.18 -3.73
C LEU A 119 -25.72 -13.00 -3.78
N HIS A 120 -24.84 -12.84 -2.77
CA HIS A 120 -23.78 -11.84 -2.80
C HIS A 120 -22.81 -12.06 -3.96
N TYR A 121 -22.39 -13.31 -4.22
CA TYR A 121 -21.55 -13.63 -5.35
C TYR A 121 -22.23 -13.31 -6.68
N PHE A 122 -23.50 -13.67 -6.82
CA PHE A 122 -24.27 -13.38 -8.01
C PHE A 122 -24.41 -11.87 -8.24
N ILE A 123 -24.77 -11.11 -7.21
CA ILE A 123 -24.90 -9.65 -7.28
C ILE A 123 -23.53 -9.01 -7.61
N ALA A 124 -22.47 -9.44 -6.92
CA ALA A 124 -21.11 -8.92 -7.16
C ALA A 124 -20.63 -9.24 -8.59
N LEU A 125 -20.84 -10.48 -9.06
CA LEU A 125 -20.50 -10.88 -10.40
C LEU A 125 -21.34 -10.15 -11.46
N PHE A 126 -22.65 -10.03 -11.24
CA PHE A 126 -23.53 -9.30 -12.14
C PHE A 126 -23.12 -7.83 -12.25
N LEU A 127 -22.89 -7.17 -11.11
CA LEU A 127 -22.44 -5.78 -11.08
C LEU A 127 -21.07 -5.62 -11.75
N PHE A 128 -20.15 -6.53 -11.48
CA PHE A 128 -18.83 -6.53 -12.09
C PHE A 128 -18.89 -6.70 -13.61
N LEU A 129 -19.65 -7.68 -14.11
CA LEU A 129 -19.83 -7.90 -15.55
C LEU A 129 -20.56 -6.72 -16.19
N PHE A 130 -21.61 -6.20 -15.55
CA PHE A 130 -22.31 -5.02 -16.03
C PHE A 130 -21.36 -3.82 -16.19
N LEU A 131 -20.53 -3.55 -15.17
CA LEU A 131 -19.52 -2.49 -15.24
C LEU A 131 -18.49 -2.75 -16.34
N LEU A 132 -17.99 -3.99 -16.45
CA LEU A 132 -17.04 -4.34 -17.50
C LEU A 132 -17.63 -4.10 -18.90
N PHE A 133 -18.78 -4.67 -19.19
CA PHE A 133 -19.40 -4.56 -20.52
C PHE A 133 -19.89 -3.15 -20.83
N SER A 134 -20.28 -2.38 -19.82
CA SER A 134 -20.72 -1.00 -19.99
C SER A 134 -19.54 -0.02 -20.13
N LEU A 135 -18.54 -0.13 -19.26
CA LEU A 135 -17.45 0.87 -19.19
C LEU A 135 -16.27 0.56 -20.09
N ILE A 136 -15.91 -0.71 -20.30
CA ILE A 136 -14.74 -1.07 -21.10
C ILE A 136 -14.78 -0.46 -22.51
N PRO A 137 -15.87 -0.56 -23.29
CA PRO A 137 -15.92 0.04 -24.62
C PRO A 137 -15.75 1.56 -24.58
N ILE A 138 -16.39 2.21 -23.61
CA ILE A 138 -16.31 3.67 -23.43
C ILE A 138 -14.87 4.07 -23.08
N ILE A 139 -14.28 3.39 -22.08
CA ILE A 139 -12.90 3.67 -21.65
C ILE A 139 -11.91 3.40 -22.80
N ALA A 140 -12.10 2.30 -23.55
CA ALA A 140 -11.22 1.96 -24.68
C ALA A 140 -11.23 3.05 -25.75
N ALA A 141 -12.40 3.51 -26.14
CA ALA A 141 -12.56 4.58 -27.14
C ALA A 141 -11.92 5.90 -26.62
N GLN A 142 -12.17 6.25 -25.36
CA GLN A 142 -11.67 7.47 -24.79
C GLN A 142 -10.14 7.44 -24.60
N LEU A 143 -9.55 6.32 -24.16
CA LEU A 143 -8.10 6.20 -24.06
C LEU A 143 -7.40 6.36 -25.41
N GLN A 144 -7.96 5.79 -26.48
CA GLN A 144 -7.44 5.99 -27.82
C GLN A 144 -7.50 7.47 -28.27
N GLN A 145 -8.65 8.12 -28.03
CA GLN A 145 -8.81 9.53 -28.34
C GLN A 145 -7.86 10.42 -27.53
N ILE A 146 -7.71 10.15 -26.23
CA ILE A 146 -6.77 10.86 -25.36
C ILE A 146 -5.33 10.68 -25.87
N ALA A 147 -4.93 9.46 -26.21
CA ALA A 147 -3.58 9.18 -26.70
C ALA A 147 -3.28 9.94 -28.01
N VAL A 148 -4.20 9.89 -28.98
CA VAL A 148 -4.07 10.65 -30.25
C VAL A 148 -4.05 12.13 -29.99
N PHE A 149 -4.90 12.62 -29.10
CA PHE A 149 -4.98 14.04 -28.77
C PHE A 149 -3.68 14.55 -28.14
N ILE A 150 -3.18 13.84 -27.12
CA ILE A 150 -1.90 14.20 -26.47
C ILE A 150 -0.74 14.15 -27.49
N SER A 151 -0.71 13.15 -28.38
CA SER A 151 0.31 13.05 -29.42
C SER A 151 0.31 14.29 -30.34
N LEU A 152 -0.86 14.65 -30.86
CA LEU A 152 -0.99 15.80 -31.78
C LEU A 152 -0.60 17.13 -31.09
N GLU A 153 -1.03 17.33 -29.85
CA GLU A 153 -0.72 18.57 -29.12
C GLU A 153 0.74 18.66 -28.71
N VAL A 154 1.35 17.53 -28.29
CA VAL A 154 2.78 17.47 -27.98
C VAL A 154 3.60 17.75 -29.24
N ASP A 155 3.26 17.13 -30.37
CA ASP A 155 3.95 17.36 -31.65
C ASP A 155 3.77 18.80 -32.13
N ALA A 156 2.58 19.38 -31.98
CA ALA A 156 2.31 20.78 -32.31
C ALA A 156 3.12 21.74 -31.42
N PHE A 157 3.19 21.46 -30.11
CA PHE A 157 4.00 22.24 -29.17
C PHE A 157 5.51 22.13 -29.47
N LEU A 158 6.00 20.93 -29.76
CA LEU A 158 7.42 20.70 -30.04
C LEU A 158 7.85 21.35 -31.38
N SER A 159 6.92 21.45 -32.36
CA SER A 159 7.18 22.11 -33.65
C SER A 159 7.13 23.63 -33.56
N ASN A 160 6.34 24.20 -32.66
CA ASN A 160 6.27 25.64 -32.45
C ASN A 160 6.07 25.99 -30.96
N PRO A 161 7.13 25.87 -30.14
CA PRO A 161 7.03 26.03 -28.69
C PRO A 161 6.75 27.51 -28.34
N GLN A 162 5.52 27.80 -27.93
CA GLN A 162 5.11 29.09 -27.40
C GLN A 162 4.18 28.95 -26.23
N ILE A 163 4.63 29.37 -25.04
CA ILE A 163 3.79 29.56 -23.87
C ILE A 163 3.59 31.06 -23.69
N SER A 164 2.37 31.56 -23.94
CA SER A 164 2.01 32.95 -23.67
C SER A 164 1.01 33.02 -22.53
N LEU A 165 1.48 33.40 -21.35
CA LEU A 165 0.62 33.65 -20.19
C LEU A 165 0.41 35.18 -20.09
N PRO A 166 -0.82 35.70 -20.26
CA PRO A 166 -1.07 37.16 -20.33
C PRO A 166 -0.75 37.91 -19.02
N LEU A 167 -0.48 37.18 -17.92
CA LEU A 167 -0.14 37.76 -16.61
C LEU A 167 1.37 37.77 -16.32
N LEU A 168 2.21 37.22 -17.20
CA LEU A 168 3.65 37.09 -17.01
C LEU A 168 4.43 37.87 -18.07
N ASN A 169 5.64 38.36 -17.70
CA ASN A 169 6.55 39.00 -18.62
C ASN A 169 7.06 38.03 -19.71
N GLU A 170 7.43 38.56 -20.87
CA GLU A 170 7.95 37.81 -22.01
C GLU A 170 9.15 36.92 -21.63
N ASP A 171 10.08 37.43 -20.79
CA ASP A 171 11.23 36.64 -20.30
C ASP A 171 10.83 35.38 -19.51
N ILE A 172 9.76 35.48 -18.72
CA ILE A 172 9.25 34.34 -17.94
C ILE A 172 8.55 33.35 -18.88
N ASN A 173 7.78 33.83 -19.85
CA ASN A 173 7.15 32.99 -20.85
C ASN A 173 8.18 32.24 -21.70
N HIS A 174 9.28 32.88 -22.11
CA HIS A 174 10.39 32.22 -22.81
C HIS A 174 11.04 31.14 -21.94
N ARG A 175 11.38 31.42 -20.67
CA ARG A 175 11.96 30.45 -19.77
C ARG A 175 11.03 29.25 -19.48
N LEU A 176 9.73 29.51 -19.34
CA LEU A 176 8.73 28.44 -19.18
C LEU A 176 8.63 27.60 -20.44
N THR A 177 8.67 28.21 -21.61
CA THR A 177 8.67 27.51 -22.90
C THR A 177 9.90 26.58 -23.01
N ASP A 178 11.10 27.10 -22.74
CA ASP A 178 12.35 26.33 -22.79
C ASP A 178 12.36 25.20 -21.80
N LEU A 179 11.95 25.46 -20.54
CA LEU A 179 11.86 24.42 -19.51
C LEU A 179 10.86 23.32 -19.87
N THR A 180 9.71 23.72 -20.41
CA THR A 180 8.67 22.76 -20.81
C THR A 180 9.13 21.93 -22.00
N GLN A 181 9.77 22.56 -23.00
CA GLN A 181 10.31 21.86 -24.17
C GLN A 181 11.38 20.83 -23.76
N VAL A 182 12.37 21.23 -22.95
CA VAL A 182 13.42 20.33 -22.45
C VAL A 182 12.83 19.21 -21.63
N THR A 183 11.84 19.52 -20.79
CA THR A 183 11.17 18.51 -19.95
C THR A 183 10.38 17.52 -20.79
N LEU A 184 9.62 17.99 -21.78
CA LEU A 184 8.85 17.14 -22.69
C LEU A 184 9.75 16.24 -23.54
N GLN A 185 10.92 16.73 -23.95
CA GLN A 185 11.89 15.92 -24.70
C GLN A 185 12.57 14.85 -23.85
N ASN A 186 12.77 15.11 -22.55
CA ASN A 186 13.44 14.20 -21.63
C ASN A 186 12.48 13.19 -20.97
N ILE A 187 11.18 13.49 -20.88
CA ILE A 187 10.18 12.53 -20.40
C ILE A 187 9.85 11.58 -21.55
N SER A 188 9.76 10.30 -21.28
CA SER A 188 9.32 9.28 -22.24
C SER A 188 7.82 9.41 -22.56
N ILE A 189 7.39 10.61 -23.02
CA ILE A 189 5.99 10.88 -23.35
C ILE A 189 5.50 9.93 -24.44
N ASN A 190 6.35 9.64 -25.42
CA ASN A 190 6.03 8.66 -26.46
C ASN A 190 5.73 7.27 -25.88
N GLN A 191 6.49 6.81 -24.87
CA GLN A 191 6.18 5.54 -24.18
C GLN A 191 4.85 5.60 -23.43
N PHE A 192 4.52 6.73 -22.83
CA PHE A 192 3.22 6.92 -22.17
C PHE A 192 2.07 6.91 -23.18
N ILE A 193 2.20 7.62 -24.29
CA ILE A 193 1.23 7.63 -25.40
C ILE A 193 1.05 6.23 -25.97
N ASP A 194 2.16 5.54 -26.28
CA ASP A 194 2.14 4.17 -26.78
C ASP A 194 1.45 3.20 -25.80
N THR A 195 1.70 3.38 -24.51
CA THR A 195 1.04 2.59 -23.46
C THR A 195 -0.47 2.83 -23.43
N LEU A 196 -0.90 4.11 -23.52
CA LEU A 196 -2.32 4.46 -23.58
C LEU A 196 -2.99 3.90 -24.82
N GLN A 197 -2.32 4.02 -26.00
CA GLN A 197 -2.83 3.46 -27.25
C GLN A 197 -2.95 1.93 -27.18
N GLN A 198 -1.93 1.24 -26.66
CA GLN A 198 -1.95 -0.21 -26.49
C GLN A 198 -3.05 -0.64 -25.52
N LEU A 199 -3.22 0.05 -24.41
CA LEU A 199 -4.31 -0.21 -23.47
C LEU A 199 -5.67 0.00 -24.14
N GLY A 200 -5.87 1.11 -24.83
CA GLY A 200 -7.10 1.38 -25.56
C GLY A 200 -7.38 0.35 -26.65
N GLN A 201 -6.38 -0.05 -27.41
CA GLN A 201 -6.51 -1.11 -28.44
C GLN A 201 -6.83 -2.46 -27.82
N ASN A 202 -6.16 -2.84 -26.74
CA ASN A 202 -6.41 -4.11 -26.04
C ASN A 202 -7.83 -4.15 -25.45
N LEU A 203 -8.29 -3.04 -24.87
CA LEU A 203 -9.65 -2.93 -24.31
C LEU A 203 -10.69 -2.91 -25.44
N SER A 204 -10.45 -2.24 -26.55
CA SER A 204 -11.32 -2.23 -27.71
C SER A 204 -11.43 -3.64 -28.35
N ALA A 205 -10.30 -4.32 -28.45
CA ALA A 205 -10.27 -5.71 -28.92
C ALA A 205 -11.04 -6.66 -27.98
N ALA A 206 -10.96 -6.42 -26.66
CA ALA A 206 -11.75 -7.15 -25.69
C ALA A 206 -13.26 -6.89 -25.86
N ALA A 207 -13.64 -5.64 -26.06
CA ALA A 207 -15.03 -5.23 -26.24
C ALA A 207 -15.64 -5.74 -27.56
N SER A 208 -14.84 -5.77 -28.62
CA SER A 208 -15.32 -6.19 -29.96
C SER A 208 -15.42 -7.70 -30.15
N GLY A 209 -15.03 -8.51 -29.16
CA GLY A 209 -15.10 -9.97 -29.22
C GLY A 209 -14.21 -10.58 -30.33
N SER A 210 -13.14 -9.89 -30.72
CA SER A 210 -12.25 -10.36 -31.79
C SER A 210 -11.63 -11.71 -31.42
N VAL A 211 -11.74 -12.69 -32.33
CA VAL A 211 -11.23 -14.06 -32.15
C VAL A 211 -9.72 -14.09 -31.80
N ARG A 212 -8.94 -13.13 -32.29
CA ARG A 212 -7.50 -13.02 -31.98
C ARG A 212 -7.25 -12.55 -30.54
N PHE A 213 -8.14 -11.74 -29.98
CA PHE A 213 -8.08 -11.33 -28.57
C PHE A 213 -8.50 -12.49 -27.68
N ALA A 214 -9.60 -13.18 -28.05
CA ALA A 214 -10.07 -14.37 -27.36
C ALA A 214 -9.00 -15.49 -27.29
N THR A 215 -8.25 -15.74 -28.38
CA THR A 215 -7.19 -16.76 -28.37
C THR A 215 -5.94 -16.36 -27.57
N ARG A 216 -5.54 -15.09 -27.56
CA ARG A 216 -4.44 -14.60 -26.71
C ARG A 216 -4.81 -14.54 -25.24
N LEU A 217 -6.06 -14.18 -24.94
CA LEU A 217 -6.57 -14.14 -23.58
C LEU A 217 -7.05 -15.51 -23.07
N ALA A 218 -7.36 -16.48 -23.95
CA ALA A 218 -7.96 -17.74 -23.53
C ALA A 218 -7.16 -18.40 -22.38
N GLY A 219 -5.84 -18.44 -22.47
CA GLY A 219 -5.01 -18.95 -21.38
C GLY A 219 -5.03 -18.09 -20.13
N SER A 220 -4.94 -16.77 -20.27
CA SER A 220 -4.92 -15.84 -19.12
C SER A 220 -6.29 -15.69 -18.48
N VAL A 221 -7.35 -15.63 -19.29
CA VAL A 221 -8.73 -15.54 -18.79
C VAL A 221 -9.16 -16.85 -18.13
N VAL A 222 -8.82 -18.00 -18.71
CA VAL A 222 -9.09 -19.29 -18.08
C VAL A 222 -8.36 -19.40 -16.74
N ASN A 223 -7.08 -19.06 -16.68
CA ASN A 223 -6.35 -19.04 -15.43
C ASN A 223 -6.93 -18.06 -14.41
N PHE A 224 -7.33 -16.85 -14.83
CA PHE A 224 -7.99 -15.88 -13.97
C PHE A 224 -9.34 -16.42 -13.48
N LEU A 225 -10.17 -16.97 -14.35
CA LEU A 225 -11.46 -17.56 -13.97
C LEU A 225 -11.29 -18.74 -13.02
N VAL A 226 -10.36 -19.64 -13.30
CA VAL A 226 -10.06 -20.78 -12.41
C VAL A 226 -9.63 -20.29 -11.04
N ARG A 227 -8.68 -19.34 -10.97
CA ARG A 227 -8.23 -18.77 -9.70
C ARG A 227 -9.37 -18.04 -8.96
N THR A 228 -10.21 -17.30 -9.67
CA THR A 228 -11.37 -16.61 -9.09
C THR A 228 -12.39 -17.62 -8.56
N ILE A 229 -12.71 -18.67 -9.31
CA ILE A 229 -13.61 -19.73 -8.85
C ILE A 229 -13.05 -20.41 -7.62
N VAL A 230 -11.75 -20.75 -7.60
CA VAL A 230 -11.11 -21.34 -6.42
C VAL A 230 -11.24 -20.41 -5.21
N VAL A 231 -10.96 -19.11 -5.37
CA VAL A 231 -11.11 -18.11 -4.30
C VAL A 231 -12.56 -18.03 -3.79
N LEU A 232 -13.54 -17.98 -4.70
CA LEU A 232 -14.95 -17.89 -4.33
C LEU A 232 -15.44 -19.16 -3.64
N VAL A 233 -15.05 -20.34 -4.14
CA VAL A 233 -15.39 -21.64 -3.51
C VAL A 233 -14.75 -21.73 -2.12
N MET A 234 -13.47 -21.37 -1.99
CA MET A 234 -12.81 -21.33 -0.69
C MET A 234 -13.47 -20.33 0.27
N ALA A 235 -13.79 -19.12 -0.21
CA ALA A 235 -14.48 -18.11 0.59
C ALA A 235 -15.88 -18.59 1.04
N PHE A 236 -16.59 -19.33 0.18
CA PHE A 236 -17.86 -19.97 0.52
C PHE A 236 -17.70 -20.97 1.68
N PHE A 237 -16.73 -21.88 1.57
CA PHE A 237 -16.48 -22.85 2.63
C PHE A 237 -15.96 -22.21 3.92
N ILE A 238 -15.10 -21.20 3.83
CA ILE A 238 -14.63 -20.42 4.99
C ILE A 238 -15.82 -19.79 5.72
N GLN A 239 -16.80 -19.29 5.00
CA GLN A 239 -18.00 -18.68 5.57
C GLN A 239 -18.94 -19.72 6.19
N ILE A 240 -19.17 -20.84 5.51
CA ILE A 240 -20.08 -21.90 6.01
C ILE A 240 -19.47 -22.64 7.20
N GLU A 241 -18.19 -23.02 7.08
CA GLU A 241 -17.51 -23.84 8.08
C GLU A 241 -16.71 -23.01 9.09
N LYS A 242 -16.99 -21.70 9.21
CA LYS A 242 -16.23 -20.80 10.09
C LYS A 242 -16.00 -21.37 11.48
N GLU A 243 -17.05 -21.86 12.11
CA GLU A 243 -16.97 -22.40 13.48
C GLU A 243 -16.15 -23.68 13.52
N ARG A 244 -16.34 -24.59 12.56
CA ARG A 244 -15.58 -25.83 12.45
C ARG A 244 -14.10 -25.59 12.22
N ILE A 245 -13.77 -24.67 11.31
CA ILE A 245 -12.39 -24.27 11.02
C ILE A 245 -11.74 -23.65 12.27
N THR A 246 -12.46 -22.77 12.95
CA THR A 246 -11.97 -22.13 14.18
C THR A 246 -11.68 -23.18 15.27
N LEU A 247 -12.59 -24.10 15.52
CA LEU A 247 -12.41 -25.20 16.49
C LEU A 247 -11.26 -26.12 16.09
N TRP A 248 -11.13 -26.44 14.81
CA TRP A 248 -10.03 -27.26 14.30
C TRP A 248 -8.67 -26.56 14.50
N VAL A 249 -8.54 -25.29 14.14
CA VAL A 249 -7.32 -24.52 14.37
C VAL A 249 -6.99 -24.44 15.87
N GLN A 250 -7.99 -24.20 16.71
CA GLN A 250 -7.81 -24.16 18.17
C GLN A 250 -7.37 -25.49 18.76
N SER A 251 -7.69 -26.62 18.12
CA SER A 251 -7.28 -27.94 18.63
C SER A 251 -5.76 -28.14 18.68
N PHE A 252 -5.00 -27.40 17.86
CA PHE A 252 -3.54 -27.41 17.87
C PHE A 252 -2.90 -26.59 19.01
N PHE A 253 -3.71 -25.79 19.71
CA PHE A 253 -3.21 -24.89 20.75
C PHE A 253 -3.72 -25.32 22.14
N PRO A 254 -2.92 -25.09 23.21
CA PRO A 254 -3.35 -25.33 24.57
C PRO A 254 -4.64 -24.60 24.93
N LEU A 255 -5.46 -25.16 25.82
CA LEU A 255 -6.77 -24.61 26.21
C LEU A 255 -6.73 -23.14 26.63
N ARG A 256 -5.64 -22.70 27.27
CA ARG A 256 -5.43 -21.33 27.73
C ARG A 256 -5.43 -20.29 26.57
N PHE A 257 -5.11 -20.71 25.34
CA PHE A 257 -5.04 -19.81 24.19
C PHE A 257 -6.33 -19.79 23.36
N ARG A 258 -7.29 -20.70 23.60
CA ARG A 258 -8.49 -20.82 22.75
C ARG A 258 -9.37 -19.57 22.79
N ALA A 259 -9.65 -19.03 23.98
CA ALA A 259 -10.43 -17.78 24.12
C ALA A 259 -9.74 -16.58 23.47
N TYR A 260 -8.40 -16.51 23.55
CA TYR A 260 -7.62 -15.50 22.85
C TYR A 260 -7.77 -15.62 21.32
N MET A 261 -7.70 -16.84 20.79
CA MET A 261 -7.83 -17.10 19.36
C MET A 261 -9.23 -16.76 18.82
N ASP A 262 -10.28 -17.05 19.57
CA ASP A 262 -11.65 -16.69 19.20
C ASP A 262 -11.78 -15.17 19.04
N ASN A 263 -11.39 -14.44 20.09
CA ASN A 263 -11.44 -12.98 20.07
C ASN A 263 -10.61 -12.37 18.92
N LYS A 264 -9.45 -12.98 18.63
CA LYS A 264 -8.58 -12.50 17.54
C LYS A 264 -9.12 -12.84 16.17
N SER A 265 -9.67 -14.02 15.97
CA SER A 265 -10.31 -14.39 14.72
C SER A 265 -11.44 -13.40 14.37
N GLU A 266 -12.29 -13.09 15.35
CA GLU A 266 -13.37 -12.12 15.16
C GLU A 266 -12.85 -10.71 14.90
N ALA A 267 -11.85 -10.25 15.66
CA ALA A 267 -11.21 -8.96 15.46
C ALA A 267 -10.58 -8.82 14.06
N ILE A 268 -9.90 -9.85 13.56
CA ILE A 268 -9.32 -9.89 12.22
C ILE A 268 -10.41 -9.76 11.15
N HIS A 269 -11.46 -10.59 11.23
CA HIS A 269 -12.57 -10.53 10.28
C HIS A 269 -13.23 -9.14 10.25
N HIS A 270 -13.46 -8.58 11.43
CA HIS A 270 -14.08 -7.27 11.57
C HIS A 270 -13.21 -6.16 10.98
N LYS A 271 -11.90 -6.16 11.28
CA LYS A 271 -10.95 -5.16 10.79
C LYS A 271 -10.79 -5.22 9.26
N ILE A 272 -10.58 -6.41 8.69
CA ILE A 272 -10.47 -6.61 7.24
C ILE A 272 -11.76 -6.18 6.54
N GLY A 273 -12.91 -6.62 7.05
CA GLY A 273 -14.20 -6.25 6.47
C GLY A 273 -14.50 -4.76 6.56
N GLN A 274 -14.11 -4.09 7.64
CA GLN A 274 -14.24 -2.64 7.78
C GLN A 274 -13.33 -1.89 6.79
N TRP A 275 -12.07 -2.33 6.66
CA TRP A 275 -11.15 -1.71 5.72
C TRP A 275 -11.65 -1.84 4.27
N ALA A 276 -12.04 -3.04 3.85
CA ALA A 276 -12.47 -3.27 2.47
C ALA A 276 -13.71 -2.45 2.10
N ARG A 277 -14.70 -2.39 3.00
CA ARG A 277 -15.91 -1.55 2.78
C ARG A 277 -15.56 -0.07 2.80
N GLY A 278 -14.68 0.33 3.71
CA GLY A 278 -14.19 1.70 3.76
C GLY A 278 -13.50 2.10 2.46
N GLN A 279 -12.66 1.22 1.90
CA GLN A 279 -11.94 1.46 0.65
C GLN A 279 -12.89 1.58 -0.56
N ILE A 280 -13.89 0.70 -0.65
CA ILE A 280 -14.93 0.79 -1.69
C ILE A 280 -15.69 2.12 -1.57
N LEU A 281 -16.13 2.48 -0.36
CA LEU A 281 -16.85 3.72 -0.13
C LEU A 281 -16.00 4.96 -0.43
N LEU A 282 -14.71 4.92 -0.05
CA LEU A 282 -13.76 5.99 -0.33
C LEU A 282 -13.59 6.16 -1.85
N GLY A 283 -13.30 5.08 -2.58
CA GLY A 283 -13.16 5.11 -4.04
C GLY A 283 -14.42 5.63 -4.74
N LEU A 284 -15.61 5.18 -4.33
CA LEU A 284 -16.87 5.69 -4.88
C LEU A 284 -17.06 7.19 -4.58
N THR A 285 -16.71 7.63 -3.36
CA THR A 285 -16.86 9.04 -2.97
C THR A 285 -15.88 9.92 -3.75
N VAL A 286 -14.59 9.55 -3.81
CA VAL A 286 -13.57 10.29 -4.58
C VAL A 286 -13.91 10.30 -6.06
N GLY A 287 -14.27 9.16 -6.64
CA GLY A 287 -14.72 9.08 -8.03
C GLY A 287 -15.92 9.99 -8.31
N SER A 288 -16.92 10.03 -7.41
CA SER A 288 -18.07 10.93 -7.55
C SER A 288 -17.67 12.41 -7.46
N LEU A 289 -16.78 12.77 -6.54
CA LEU A 289 -16.28 14.15 -6.43
C LEU A 289 -15.51 14.57 -7.69
N VAL A 290 -14.64 13.68 -8.20
CA VAL A 290 -13.92 13.93 -9.48
C VAL A 290 -14.91 14.09 -10.64
N PHE A 291 -15.91 13.20 -10.74
CA PHE A 291 -16.95 13.29 -11.77
C PHE A 291 -17.67 14.63 -11.75
N ILE A 292 -18.15 15.05 -10.58
CA ILE A 292 -18.87 16.31 -10.41
C ILE A 292 -17.96 17.48 -10.77
N ALA A 293 -16.73 17.51 -10.24
CA ALA A 293 -15.78 18.60 -10.47
C ALA A 293 -15.43 18.73 -11.95
N LEU A 294 -15.04 17.64 -12.63
CA LEU A 294 -14.67 17.66 -14.04
C LEU A 294 -15.86 17.98 -14.94
N THR A 295 -17.07 17.54 -14.58
CA THR A 295 -18.30 17.87 -15.33
C THR A 295 -18.63 19.37 -15.23
N ILE A 296 -18.54 19.96 -14.03
CA ILE A 296 -18.74 21.40 -13.81
C ILE A 296 -17.71 22.21 -14.61
N LEU A 297 -16.44 21.78 -14.61
CA LEU A 297 -15.34 22.43 -15.32
C LEU A 297 -15.32 22.10 -16.83
N ARG A 298 -16.30 21.32 -17.30
CA ARG A 298 -16.45 20.92 -18.71
C ARG A 298 -15.20 20.23 -19.27
N VAL A 299 -14.47 19.50 -18.42
CA VAL A 299 -13.34 18.68 -18.88
C VAL A 299 -13.89 17.46 -19.62
N PRO A 300 -13.43 17.20 -20.85
CA PRO A 300 -13.88 16.02 -21.58
C PRO A 300 -13.44 14.74 -20.87
N TYR A 301 -14.16 13.66 -21.16
CA TYR A 301 -13.91 12.34 -20.56
C TYR A 301 -14.12 12.25 -19.05
N ALA A 302 -14.91 13.14 -18.45
CA ALA A 302 -15.13 13.23 -17.01
C ALA A 302 -15.55 11.87 -16.39
N VAL A 303 -16.40 11.10 -17.07
CA VAL A 303 -16.81 9.74 -16.61
C VAL A 303 -15.60 8.80 -16.53
N THR A 304 -14.79 8.75 -17.58
CA THR A 304 -13.61 7.87 -17.63
C THR A 304 -12.59 8.24 -16.57
N LEU A 305 -12.32 9.54 -16.41
CA LEU A 305 -11.37 10.04 -15.42
C LEU A 305 -11.89 9.80 -13.98
N ALA A 306 -13.18 9.93 -13.76
CA ALA A 306 -13.81 9.62 -12.49
C ALA A 306 -13.75 8.12 -12.14
N VAL A 307 -14.02 7.27 -13.12
CA VAL A 307 -13.88 5.81 -12.95
C VAL A 307 -12.42 5.45 -12.70
N LEU A 308 -11.48 6.05 -13.43
CA LEU A 308 -10.06 5.86 -13.19
C LEU A 308 -9.70 6.27 -11.75
N ALA A 309 -10.17 7.44 -11.28
CA ALA A 309 -9.95 7.90 -9.91
C ALA A 309 -10.52 6.91 -8.88
N ALA A 310 -11.76 6.44 -9.06
CA ALA A 310 -12.38 5.47 -8.17
C ALA A 310 -11.59 4.15 -8.08
N PHE A 311 -11.05 3.66 -9.20
CA PHE A 311 -10.26 2.42 -9.22
C PHE A 311 -8.85 2.61 -8.68
N THR A 312 -8.17 3.70 -9.04
CA THR A 312 -6.81 3.96 -8.56
C THR A 312 -6.76 4.26 -7.08
N GLU A 313 -7.88 4.68 -6.47
CA GLU A 313 -8.03 4.90 -5.03
C GLU A 313 -7.70 3.66 -4.20
N PHE A 314 -7.84 2.46 -4.76
CA PHE A 314 -7.41 1.23 -4.09
C PHE A 314 -5.89 1.15 -3.86
N ILE A 315 -5.11 2.02 -4.48
CA ILE A 315 -3.67 2.18 -4.28
C ILE A 315 -3.44 3.44 -3.44
N PRO A 316 -3.35 3.32 -2.10
CA PRO A 316 -3.21 4.49 -1.24
C PRO A 316 -2.02 5.38 -1.64
N TYR A 317 -2.18 6.68 -1.55
CA TYR A 317 -1.19 7.73 -1.89
C TYR A 317 -0.81 7.84 -3.38
N ILE A 318 -0.69 6.72 -4.12
CA ILE A 318 -0.27 6.73 -5.54
C ILE A 318 -1.47 6.91 -6.46
N GLY A 319 -2.61 6.34 -6.07
CA GLY A 319 -3.83 6.33 -6.88
C GLY A 319 -4.27 7.71 -7.38
N PRO A 320 -4.40 8.71 -6.50
CA PRO A 320 -4.80 10.05 -6.90
C PRO A 320 -3.87 10.70 -7.93
N PHE A 321 -2.55 10.45 -7.84
CA PHE A 321 -1.60 10.96 -8.84
C PHE A 321 -1.82 10.29 -10.20
N ILE A 322 -2.06 8.98 -10.24
CA ILE A 322 -2.35 8.25 -11.48
C ILE A 322 -3.62 8.82 -12.14
N ALA A 323 -4.63 9.16 -11.36
CA ALA A 323 -5.86 9.73 -11.86
C ALA A 323 -5.71 11.20 -12.31
N ALA A 324 -4.90 12.00 -11.60
CA ALA A 324 -4.72 13.42 -11.87
C ALA A 324 -3.93 13.67 -13.16
N ILE A 325 -2.89 12.88 -13.46
CA ILE A 325 -2.01 13.08 -14.60
C ILE A 325 -2.79 13.21 -15.92
N PRO A 326 -3.62 12.25 -16.35
CA PRO A 326 -4.35 12.39 -17.62
C PRO A 326 -5.35 13.55 -17.61
N ALA A 327 -5.99 13.85 -16.48
CA ALA A 327 -6.92 14.97 -16.38
C ALA A 327 -6.22 16.30 -16.57
N ILE A 328 -5.04 16.49 -15.95
CA ILE A 328 -4.22 17.69 -16.08
C ILE A 328 -3.69 17.85 -17.52
N LEU A 329 -3.22 16.75 -18.13
CA LEU A 329 -2.74 16.76 -19.52
C LEU A 329 -3.86 17.12 -20.51
N ILE A 330 -5.06 16.58 -20.34
CA ILE A 330 -6.22 16.92 -21.18
C ILE A 330 -6.57 18.41 -21.02
N ALA A 331 -6.60 18.92 -19.79
CA ALA A 331 -6.87 20.32 -19.54
C ALA A 331 -5.77 21.23 -20.16
N LEU A 332 -4.50 20.82 -20.05
CA LEU A 332 -3.37 21.53 -20.61
C LEU A 332 -3.49 21.66 -22.14
N THR A 333 -3.81 20.57 -22.80
CA THR A 333 -3.86 20.49 -24.26
C THR A 333 -5.10 21.13 -24.85
N GLN A 334 -6.27 20.99 -24.22
CA GLN A 334 -7.54 21.50 -24.77
C GLN A 334 -7.90 22.89 -24.32
N GLN A 335 -7.52 23.29 -23.12
CA GLN A 335 -7.97 24.54 -22.49
C GLN A 335 -6.80 25.46 -22.11
N GLY A 336 -5.56 24.94 -22.20
CA GLY A 336 -4.34 25.68 -21.94
C GLY A 336 -3.86 25.60 -20.49
N PHE A 337 -2.70 26.24 -20.24
CA PHE A 337 -1.95 26.11 -18.98
C PHE A 337 -2.76 26.57 -17.76
N VAL A 338 -3.54 27.65 -17.87
CA VAL A 338 -4.35 28.14 -16.74
C VAL A 338 -5.36 27.09 -16.26
N TRP A 339 -6.03 26.42 -17.20
CA TRP A 339 -6.97 25.36 -16.88
C TRP A 339 -6.30 24.12 -16.33
N ALA A 340 -5.12 23.77 -16.84
CA ALA A 340 -4.32 22.68 -16.25
C ALA A 340 -4.02 22.94 -14.77
N MET A 341 -3.65 24.19 -14.41
CA MET A 341 -3.43 24.58 -13.01
C MET A 341 -4.72 24.55 -12.18
N VAL A 342 -5.86 24.95 -12.75
CA VAL A 342 -7.17 24.85 -12.09
C VAL A 342 -7.50 23.37 -11.80
N ILE A 343 -7.32 22.48 -12.78
CA ILE A 343 -7.57 21.04 -12.58
C ILE A 343 -6.61 20.44 -11.56
N ALA A 344 -5.32 20.78 -11.61
CA ALA A 344 -4.36 20.37 -10.58
C ALA A 344 -4.79 20.83 -9.18
N GLY A 345 -5.26 22.10 -9.06
CA GLY A 345 -5.81 22.64 -7.83
C GLY A 345 -7.06 21.90 -7.33
N VAL A 346 -7.95 21.50 -8.23
CA VAL A 346 -9.15 20.73 -7.92
C VAL A 346 -8.77 19.34 -7.38
N TYR A 347 -7.87 18.62 -8.04
CA TYR A 347 -7.37 17.34 -7.55
C TYR A 347 -6.68 17.49 -6.20
N TYR A 348 -5.90 18.56 -6.00
CA TYR A 348 -5.29 18.85 -4.71
C TYR A 348 -6.34 19.09 -3.61
N VAL A 349 -7.40 19.85 -3.90
CA VAL A 349 -8.50 20.08 -2.94
C VAL A 349 -9.23 18.78 -2.63
N ILE A 350 -9.54 17.96 -3.62
CA ILE A 350 -10.17 16.64 -3.43
C ILE A 350 -9.27 15.79 -2.55
N GLN A 351 -7.97 15.74 -2.83
CA GLN A 351 -6.99 14.99 -2.04
C GLN A 351 -6.86 15.52 -0.61
N TRP A 352 -6.90 16.83 -0.44
CA TRP A 352 -6.90 17.44 0.87
C TRP A 352 -8.16 17.07 1.67
N CYS A 353 -9.33 17.14 1.05
CA CYS A 353 -10.60 16.70 1.65
C CYS A 353 -10.56 15.20 1.98
N GLU A 354 -10.01 14.37 1.09
CA GLU A 354 -9.85 12.95 1.33
C GLU A 354 -9.02 12.69 2.58
N ASN A 355 -7.80 13.22 2.65
CA ASN A 355 -6.88 12.97 3.76
C ASN A 355 -7.39 13.54 5.10
N ASN A 356 -8.06 14.69 5.09
CA ASN A 356 -8.45 15.39 6.30
C ASN A 356 -9.90 15.13 6.73
N LEU A 357 -10.79 14.76 5.83
CA LEU A 357 -12.21 14.56 6.10
C LEU A 357 -12.68 13.13 5.80
N LEU A 358 -12.48 12.64 4.56
CA LEU A 358 -13.07 11.36 4.12
C LEU A 358 -12.40 10.17 4.79
N VAL A 359 -11.07 10.11 4.80
CA VAL A 359 -10.30 9.03 5.44
C VAL A 359 -10.60 8.95 6.93
N PRO A 360 -10.53 10.04 7.74
CA PRO A 360 -10.92 9.99 9.14
C PRO A 360 -12.39 9.61 9.37
N LEU A 361 -13.29 10.04 8.50
CA LEU A 361 -14.72 9.75 8.63
C LEU A 361 -15.04 8.28 8.27
N ILE A 362 -14.49 7.79 7.15
CA ILE A 362 -14.79 6.48 6.60
C ILE A 362 -13.95 5.38 7.26
N MET A 363 -12.64 5.67 7.47
CA MET A 363 -11.64 4.69 7.92
C MET A 363 -11.35 4.73 9.43
N LYS A 364 -12.03 5.57 10.21
CA LYS A 364 -11.76 5.85 11.63
C LYS A 364 -11.54 4.61 12.51
N ARG A 365 -12.16 3.47 12.16
CA ARG A 365 -12.06 2.21 12.91
C ARG A 365 -11.31 1.09 12.18
N ALA A 366 -10.95 1.33 10.93
CA ALA A 366 -10.45 0.27 10.06
C ALA A 366 -8.94 0.05 10.18
N VAL A 367 -8.15 1.12 10.09
CA VAL A 367 -6.70 1.04 9.97
C VAL A 367 -6.04 2.05 10.90
N GLY A 368 -5.37 1.56 11.94
CA GLY A 368 -4.56 2.40 12.86
C GLY A 368 -3.08 2.46 12.47
N LEU A 369 -2.75 2.28 11.17
CA LEU A 369 -1.38 2.19 10.69
C LEU A 369 -0.82 3.56 10.30
N SER A 370 0.47 3.80 10.55
CA SER A 370 1.14 5.00 10.07
C SER A 370 1.36 4.95 8.55
N PRO A 371 1.42 6.10 7.86
CA PRO A 371 1.69 6.16 6.41
C PRO A 371 2.96 5.42 6.00
N VAL A 372 4.03 5.51 6.81
CA VAL A 372 5.30 4.83 6.55
C VAL A 372 5.12 3.31 6.51
N VAL A 373 4.35 2.75 7.44
CA VAL A 373 4.07 1.31 7.48
C VAL A 373 3.27 0.87 6.27
N ILE A 374 2.28 1.65 5.85
CA ILE A 374 1.46 1.36 4.66
C ILE A 374 2.34 1.37 3.39
N ILE A 375 3.14 2.42 3.19
CA ILE A 375 4.03 2.54 2.02
C ILE A 375 5.05 1.39 2.01
N SER A 376 5.67 1.08 3.16
CA SER A 376 6.62 -0.02 3.26
C SER A 376 5.98 -1.37 2.92
N ALA A 377 4.76 -1.60 3.42
CA ALA A 377 4.01 -2.81 3.11
C ALA A 377 3.67 -2.93 1.62
N MET A 378 3.32 -1.81 0.97
CA MET A 378 3.05 -1.77 -0.47
C MET A 378 4.32 -2.06 -1.28
N LEU A 379 5.47 -1.50 -0.91
CA LEU A 379 6.75 -1.78 -1.56
C LEU A 379 7.13 -3.26 -1.42
N ILE A 380 6.92 -3.84 -0.24
CA ILE A 380 7.10 -5.28 -0.02
C ILE A 380 6.12 -6.08 -0.89
N GLY A 381 4.85 -5.67 -0.96
CA GLY A 381 3.84 -6.32 -1.78
C GLY A 381 4.19 -6.33 -3.28
N ILE A 382 4.75 -5.23 -3.80
CA ILE A 382 5.23 -5.15 -5.20
C ILE A 382 6.43 -6.08 -5.42
N SER A 383 7.30 -6.25 -4.44
CA SER A 383 8.51 -7.08 -4.58
C SER A 383 8.20 -8.56 -4.81
N PHE A 384 6.98 -9.00 -4.54
CA PHE A 384 6.49 -10.35 -4.84
C PHE A 384 5.83 -10.47 -6.22
N SER A 385 6.13 -9.56 -7.16
CA SER A 385 5.54 -9.51 -8.51
C SER A 385 5.68 -10.81 -9.32
N ASP A 386 6.70 -11.60 -9.07
CA ASP A 386 6.92 -12.90 -9.72
C ASP A 386 5.92 -13.98 -9.26
N ILE A 387 5.32 -13.80 -8.08
CA ILE A 387 4.41 -14.75 -7.45
C ILE A 387 2.97 -14.26 -7.54
N ILE A 388 2.78 -12.95 -7.37
CA ILE A 388 1.46 -12.30 -7.32
C ILE A 388 1.47 -11.13 -8.30
N HIS A 389 0.34 -10.92 -8.98
CA HIS A 389 0.19 -9.70 -9.77
C HIS A 389 0.44 -8.46 -8.87
N PRO A 390 1.30 -7.49 -9.29
CA PRO A 390 1.70 -6.34 -8.46
C PRO A 390 0.52 -5.61 -7.83
N VAL A 391 -0.57 -5.42 -8.57
CA VAL A 391 -1.80 -4.77 -8.07
C VAL A 391 -2.41 -5.53 -6.89
N LEU A 392 -2.43 -6.87 -6.94
CA LEU A 392 -2.91 -7.69 -5.81
C LEU A 392 -1.96 -7.61 -4.62
N GLY A 393 -0.65 -7.57 -4.86
CA GLY A 393 0.35 -7.37 -3.80
C GLY A 393 0.13 -6.07 -3.05
N ILE A 394 -0.09 -4.97 -3.77
CA ILE A 394 -0.43 -3.66 -3.18
C ILE A 394 -1.76 -3.71 -2.42
N LEU A 395 -2.79 -4.27 -3.04
CA LEU A 395 -4.14 -4.34 -2.44
C LEU A 395 -4.15 -5.13 -1.13
N LEU A 396 -3.42 -6.25 -1.08
CA LEU A 396 -3.35 -7.11 0.10
C LEU A 396 -2.37 -6.60 1.16
N ALA A 397 -1.46 -5.70 0.82
CA ALA A 397 -0.44 -5.19 1.73
C ALA A 397 -1.05 -4.56 3.00
N VAL A 398 -2.08 -3.73 2.85
CA VAL A 398 -2.74 -3.06 3.98
C VAL A 398 -3.49 -4.05 4.89
N PRO A 399 -4.34 -4.97 4.38
CA PRO A 399 -4.98 -6.00 5.20
C PRO A 399 -3.98 -6.89 5.94
N ILE A 400 -2.93 -7.36 5.25
CA ILE A 400 -1.90 -8.22 5.87
C ILE A 400 -1.21 -7.46 7.01
N THR A 401 -0.80 -6.23 6.76
CA THR A 401 -0.14 -5.41 7.78
C THR A 401 -1.07 -5.09 8.95
N THR A 402 -2.36 -4.90 8.70
CA THR A 402 -3.36 -4.71 9.77
C THR A 402 -3.47 -5.93 10.66
N VAL A 403 -3.44 -7.14 10.08
CA VAL A 403 -3.41 -8.40 10.85
C VAL A 403 -2.13 -8.51 11.66
N ILE A 404 -0.98 -8.23 11.07
CA ILE A 404 0.31 -8.25 11.78
C ILE A 404 0.30 -7.25 12.94
N ALA A 405 -0.20 -6.04 12.71
CA ALA A 405 -0.28 -5.00 13.75
C ALA A 405 -1.15 -5.43 14.94
N LEU A 406 -2.27 -6.14 14.70
CA LEU A 406 -3.10 -6.68 15.78
C LEU A 406 -2.34 -7.63 16.72
N PHE A 407 -1.45 -8.45 16.17
CA PHE A 407 -0.62 -9.34 16.98
C PHE A 407 0.53 -8.60 17.69
N LEU A 408 1.13 -7.62 17.04
CA LEU A 408 2.20 -6.81 17.62
C LEU A 408 1.70 -5.94 18.77
N ASP A 409 0.49 -5.38 18.66
CA ASP A 409 -0.13 -4.60 19.73
C ASP A 409 -0.37 -5.46 21.00
N ASP A 410 -0.81 -6.71 20.82
CA ASP A 410 -0.98 -7.62 21.96
C ASP A 410 0.34 -7.96 22.63
N TRP A 411 1.36 -8.25 21.82
CA TRP A 411 2.68 -8.55 22.34
C TRP A 411 3.29 -7.37 23.11
N ARG A 412 3.02 -6.15 22.66
CA ARG A 412 3.42 -4.93 23.38
C ARG A 412 2.67 -4.81 24.70
N THR A 413 1.34 -4.96 24.69
CA THR A 413 0.51 -4.81 25.88
C THR A 413 0.84 -5.86 26.93
N SER A 414 1.15 -7.10 26.52
CA SER A 414 1.55 -8.16 27.46
C SER A 414 2.87 -7.85 28.17
N ARG A 415 3.79 -7.12 27.55
CA ARG A 415 5.05 -6.68 28.19
C ARG A 415 4.91 -5.48 29.12
N GLU A 416 3.90 -4.65 28.90
CA GLU A 416 3.61 -3.49 29.76
C GLU A 416 2.88 -3.92 31.06
N THR A 417 2.35 -5.15 31.11
CA THR A 417 1.66 -5.75 32.27
C THR A 417 2.52 -6.71 33.08
N GLU A 418 3.71 -7.08 32.61
CA GLU A 418 4.78 -7.79 33.34
C GLU A 418 5.75 -6.78 33.99
#